data_1939dff048b81ed998aaaf7ce6222a64
#
_entry.id   1939dff048b81ed998aaaf7ce6222a64
#
_cell.length_a   1.000
_cell.length_b   1.000
_cell.length_c   1.000
_cell.angle_alpha   90.00
_cell.angle_beta   90.00
_cell.angle_gamma   90.00
#
_symmetry.space_group_name_H-M   'P 1'
#
loop_
_entity.id
_entity.type
_entity.pdbx_description
1 polymer ?
#
loop_
_entity_poly.entity_id
_entity_poly.type
_entity_poly.pdbx_seq_one_letter_code
_entity_poly.pdbx_strand_id
1 'polypeptide(L)'
;MKMKSIGKPQKLICAALLALCAASATQAQTAGVAYISNQNGGIGVLDLATLELTGSFDVGAKGPRGIGVTADGKYLVTANKDDANVSIIDLATRKVVKQVKIGKNPEFVRVLGDKAFVTYEPSSKGGPPPKPGAVVVEEDDDDDKVPARIAIVDIKKGKLLKEITSGPETEGIEFTPDGKRMIVTNEADNTITLHDIRSGKLLKTVPTSQYGDRPRGIKVSPDGKRYVVTLEFGNKLFVLDDRLDPIKAVETGKTPYGIAFDRPGKRIFVAASRANTLQVFDAASLEKIKEIPSGERCWHFTFTPDDKQILLTCGRSDEVIVIDAEKLEVTKRIANKGMPWGIVTYPKAFGSLDQP
;
A
#
# COMPACT_ATOMS: atom_id res chain seq x y z
N MET A 1 16.20 100.93 9.72
CA MET A 1 15.75 100.02 8.63
C MET A 1 16.32 98.59 9.02
N LYS A 2 15.46 97.69 9.43
CA LYS A 2 15.80 96.39 10.02
C LYS A 2 15.95 95.27 8.97
N MET A 3 17.13 94.72 8.84
CA MET A 3 17.33 93.50 8.03
C MET A 3 16.95 92.26 8.80
N LYS A 4 16.12 91.44 8.27
CA LYS A 4 15.73 90.11 8.77
C LYS A 4 16.72 89.05 8.32
N SER A 5 17.22 88.30 9.25
CA SER A 5 18.05 87.13 9.04
C SER A 5 17.24 85.97 8.48
N ILE A 6 17.80 85.33 7.46
CA ILE A 6 17.24 84.14 6.83
C ILE A 6 17.91 82.90 7.46
N GLY A 7 17.04 82.07 8.10
CA GLY A 7 17.46 80.82 8.70
C GLY A 7 17.71 79.74 7.64
N LYS A 8 18.74 78.92 7.89
CA LYS A 8 19.11 77.75 7.07
C LYS A 8 18.13 76.58 7.31
N PRO A 9 17.77 75.79 6.29
CA PRO A 9 16.99 74.60 6.49
C PRO A 9 17.83 73.44 7.02
N GLN A 10 17.37 72.84 8.10
CA GLN A 10 17.87 71.55 8.62
C GLN A 10 17.41 70.42 7.69
N LYS A 11 18.38 69.63 7.22
CA LYS A 11 18.15 68.38 6.52
C LYS A 11 17.76 67.30 7.51
N LEU A 12 16.50 66.87 7.49
CA LEU A 12 16.05 65.63 8.14
C LEU A 12 16.59 64.44 7.33
N ILE A 13 17.45 63.66 7.91
CA ILE A 13 17.82 62.33 7.39
C ILE A 13 16.83 61.32 7.96
N CYS A 14 15.87 60.90 7.11
CA CYS A 14 15.02 59.72 7.42
C CYS A 14 15.85 58.45 7.18
N ALA A 15 16.30 57.82 8.24
CA ALA A 15 16.82 56.46 8.19
C ALA A 15 15.63 55.48 8.09
N ALA A 16 15.39 54.96 6.90
CA ALA A 16 14.43 53.87 6.69
C ALA A 16 15.07 52.54 7.15
N LEU A 17 14.65 52.04 8.32
CA LEU A 17 14.92 50.66 8.73
C LEU A 17 14.06 49.74 7.87
N LEU A 18 14.67 49.06 6.90
CA LEU A 18 14.07 47.88 6.25
C LEU A 18 14.15 46.70 7.23
N ALA A 19 13.06 46.42 7.94
CA ALA A 19 12.89 45.17 8.62
C ALA A 19 12.63 44.05 7.59
N LEU A 20 13.67 43.27 7.28
CA LEU A 20 13.49 42.00 6.56
C LEU A 20 12.72 41.05 7.48
N CYS A 21 11.41 40.95 7.33
CA CYS A 21 10.66 39.82 7.83
C CYS A 21 11.03 38.60 6.98
N ALA A 22 11.99 37.81 7.44
CA ALA A 22 12.17 36.44 6.97
C ALA A 22 10.95 35.65 7.41
N ALA A 23 9.94 35.58 6.53
CA ALA A 23 8.85 34.62 6.68
C ALA A 23 9.45 33.24 6.53
N SER A 24 9.82 32.62 7.65
CA SER A 24 10.05 31.18 7.71
C SER A 24 8.75 30.53 7.28
N ALA A 25 8.69 30.03 6.07
CA ALA A 25 7.62 29.16 5.63
C ALA A 25 7.72 27.91 6.53
N THR A 26 6.95 27.90 7.62
CA THR A 26 6.70 26.69 8.38
C THR A 26 6.01 25.73 7.40
N GLN A 27 6.79 24.79 6.89
CA GLN A 27 6.25 23.69 6.10
C GLN A 27 5.24 22.99 7.00
N ALA A 28 3.97 23.05 6.63
CA ALA A 28 2.93 22.37 7.38
C ALA A 28 3.33 20.90 7.49
N GLN A 29 3.57 20.44 8.71
CA GLN A 29 3.89 19.04 8.97
C GLN A 29 2.70 18.17 8.60
N THR A 30 2.95 17.06 7.94
CA THR A 30 1.92 16.09 7.61
C THR A 30 1.31 15.54 8.90
N ALA A 31 0.05 15.88 9.16
CA ALA A 31 -0.65 15.34 10.32
C ALA A 31 -1.13 13.91 10.03
N GLY A 32 -0.96 13.00 10.98
CA GLY A 32 -1.47 11.63 10.88
C GLY A 32 -0.50 10.58 11.38
N VAL A 33 -0.90 9.33 11.18
CA VAL A 33 -0.18 8.15 11.66
C VAL A 33 -0.11 7.10 10.56
N ALA A 34 1.01 6.42 10.43
CA ALA A 34 1.09 5.19 9.65
C ALA A 34 1.12 3.97 10.58
N TYR A 35 0.39 2.93 10.19
CA TYR A 35 0.33 1.64 10.86
C TYR A 35 1.04 0.60 10.00
N ILE A 36 1.98 -0.12 10.59
CA ILE A 36 2.87 -1.05 9.91
C ILE A 36 2.63 -2.45 10.48
N SER A 37 2.21 -3.39 9.64
CA SER A 37 2.12 -4.79 10.06
C SER A 37 3.49 -5.45 10.01
N ASN A 38 3.91 -6.05 11.13
CA ASN A 38 5.18 -6.75 11.26
C ASN A 38 4.91 -8.26 11.39
N GLN A 39 5.34 -9.06 10.42
CA GLN A 39 5.02 -10.51 10.39
C GLN A 39 5.50 -11.27 11.63
N ASN A 40 6.62 -10.84 12.22
CA ASN A 40 7.19 -11.42 13.44
C ASN A 40 6.90 -10.56 14.70
N GLY A 41 5.87 -9.71 14.64
CA GLY A 41 5.53 -8.79 15.73
C GLY A 41 4.08 -8.33 15.64
N GLY A 42 3.79 -7.19 16.27
CA GLY A 42 2.48 -6.52 16.20
C GLY A 42 2.44 -5.41 15.14
N ILE A 43 1.73 -4.36 15.45
CA ILE A 43 1.61 -3.18 14.59
C ILE A 43 2.54 -2.09 15.10
N GLY A 44 3.49 -1.68 14.25
CA GLY A 44 4.29 -0.47 14.45
C GLY A 44 3.46 0.79 14.20
N VAL A 45 3.70 1.83 14.98
CA VAL A 45 3.02 3.12 14.88
C VAL A 45 4.05 4.19 14.56
N LEU A 46 3.93 4.78 13.36
CA LEU A 46 4.82 5.82 12.87
C LEU A 46 4.08 7.16 12.85
N ASP A 47 4.58 8.14 13.58
CA ASP A 47 4.09 9.51 13.49
C ASP A 47 4.55 10.16 12.19
N LEU A 48 3.62 10.71 11.41
CA LEU A 48 3.93 11.27 10.09
C LEU A 48 4.52 12.68 10.15
N ALA A 49 4.38 13.38 11.27
CA ALA A 49 4.96 14.70 11.44
C ALA A 49 6.46 14.63 11.78
N THR A 50 6.85 13.66 12.58
CA THR A 50 8.24 13.48 13.03
C THR A 50 8.99 12.41 12.25
N LEU A 51 8.28 11.51 11.58
CA LEU A 51 8.79 10.30 10.95
C LEU A 51 9.56 9.42 11.94
N GLU A 52 8.99 9.26 13.14
CA GLU A 52 9.52 8.43 14.20
C GLU A 52 8.51 7.38 14.65
N LEU A 53 9.01 6.19 14.97
CA LEU A 53 8.18 5.15 15.59
C LEU A 53 7.84 5.57 17.01
N THR A 54 6.56 5.74 17.30
CA THR A 54 6.04 6.16 18.61
C THR A 54 5.66 4.98 19.51
N GLY A 55 5.78 3.76 19.00
CA GLY A 55 5.49 2.53 19.72
C GLY A 55 4.95 1.43 18.83
N SER A 56 4.48 0.39 19.47
CA SER A 56 3.82 -0.74 18.82
C SER A 56 2.72 -1.30 19.72
N PHE A 57 1.81 -2.08 19.15
CA PHE A 57 0.80 -2.82 19.91
C PHE A 57 0.56 -4.20 19.31
N ASP A 58 0.11 -5.11 20.15
CA ASP A 58 -0.18 -6.49 19.77
C ASP A 58 -1.56 -6.57 19.09
N VAL A 59 -1.67 -7.45 18.11
CA VAL A 59 -2.93 -7.77 17.42
C VAL A 59 -3.62 -9.01 18.02
N GLY A 60 -3.06 -9.59 19.09
CA GLY A 60 -3.57 -10.79 19.75
C GLY A 60 -3.49 -12.05 18.87
N ALA A 61 -2.64 -12.04 17.83
CA ALA A 61 -2.46 -13.12 16.88
C ALA A 61 -1.07 -13.05 16.22
N LYS A 62 -0.66 -14.14 15.59
CA LYS A 62 0.65 -14.29 14.95
C LYS A 62 0.59 -14.06 13.45
N GLY A 63 1.68 -13.54 12.91
CA GLY A 63 1.87 -13.36 11.47
C GLY A 63 0.97 -12.29 10.84
N PRO A 64 0.80 -11.08 11.43
CA PRO A 64 0.01 -10.05 10.78
C PRO A 64 0.67 -9.59 9.47
N ARG A 65 -0.05 -9.73 8.36
CA ARG A 65 0.33 -9.31 7.01
C ARG A 65 -0.57 -8.20 6.50
N GLY A 66 -1.64 -8.56 5.81
CA GLY A 66 -2.60 -7.59 5.29
C GLY A 66 -3.15 -6.69 6.38
N ILE A 67 -3.24 -5.41 6.08
CA ILE A 67 -3.64 -4.38 7.02
C ILE A 67 -4.54 -3.37 6.31
N GLY A 68 -5.60 -2.90 6.99
CA GLY A 68 -6.50 -1.89 6.48
C GLY A 68 -7.08 -1.04 7.60
N VAL A 69 -7.34 0.22 7.33
CA VAL A 69 -7.95 1.17 8.28
C VAL A 69 -9.32 1.61 7.78
N THR A 70 -10.29 1.78 8.69
CA THR A 70 -11.60 2.33 8.33
C THR A 70 -11.50 3.82 7.98
N ALA A 71 -12.41 4.31 7.14
CA ALA A 71 -12.39 5.69 6.67
C ALA A 71 -12.54 6.72 7.82
N ASP A 72 -13.21 6.34 8.91
CA ASP A 72 -13.34 7.17 10.12
C ASP A 72 -12.14 7.04 11.08
N GLY A 73 -11.13 6.22 10.76
CA GLY A 73 -9.97 5.99 11.59
C GLY A 73 -10.25 5.26 12.90
N LYS A 74 -11.42 4.66 13.06
CA LYS A 74 -11.82 4.03 14.32
C LYS A 74 -11.24 2.63 14.48
N TYR A 75 -11.20 1.86 13.42
CA TYR A 75 -10.74 0.48 13.45
C TYR A 75 -9.60 0.23 12.49
N LEU A 76 -8.67 -0.60 12.95
CA LEU A 76 -7.65 -1.25 12.14
C LEU A 76 -8.01 -2.73 12.02
N VAL A 77 -7.80 -3.31 10.84
CA VAL A 77 -8.05 -4.71 10.57
C VAL A 77 -6.76 -5.36 10.09
N THR A 78 -6.42 -6.53 10.61
CA THR A 78 -5.25 -7.31 10.17
C THR A 78 -5.64 -8.71 9.77
N ALA A 79 -5.00 -9.21 8.72
CA ALA A 79 -5.00 -10.64 8.36
C ALA A 79 -3.81 -11.31 9.06
N ASN A 80 -4.08 -12.31 9.89
CA ASN A 80 -3.07 -12.95 10.73
C ASN A 80 -2.80 -14.37 10.20
N LYS A 81 -1.72 -14.49 9.43
CA LYS A 81 -1.39 -15.67 8.65
C LYS A 81 -1.34 -16.95 9.47
N ASP A 82 -0.60 -16.92 10.59
CA ASP A 82 -0.26 -18.13 11.34
C ASP A 82 -1.42 -18.59 12.23
N ASP A 83 -2.35 -17.70 12.60
CA ASP A 83 -3.49 -18.02 13.45
C ASP A 83 -4.82 -18.13 12.67
N ALA A 84 -4.78 -18.03 11.33
CA ALA A 84 -5.94 -18.21 10.46
C ALA A 84 -7.16 -17.34 10.87
N ASN A 85 -6.91 -16.08 11.24
CA ASN A 85 -7.94 -15.18 11.71
C ASN A 85 -7.72 -13.73 11.24
N VAL A 86 -8.73 -12.93 11.48
CA VAL A 86 -8.71 -11.48 11.30
C VAL A 86 -8.85 -10.82 12.67
N SER A 87 -7.94 -9.90 13.02
CA SER A 87 -8.11 -9.08 14.22
C SER A 87 -8.70 -7.73 13.85
N ILE A 88 -9.67 -7.26 14.63
CA ILE A 88 -10.27 -5.93 14.56
C ILE A 88 -9.83 -5.19 15.81
N ILE A 89 -9.12 -4.08 15.62
CA ILE A 89 -8.48 -3.31 16.66
C ILE A 89 -9.16 -1.93 16.74
N ASP A 90 -9.58 -1.52 17.92
CA ASP A 90 -10.01 -0.15 18.20
C ASP A 90 -8.78 0.75 18.32
N LEU A 91 -8.64 1.73 17.44
CA LEU A 91 -7.46 2.57 17.36
C LEU A 91 -7.32 3.58 18.48
N ALA A 92 -8.43 3.98 19.13
CA ALA A 92 -8.38 4.88 20.28
C ALA A 92 -7.75 4.21 21.51
N THR A 93 -8.03 2.92 21.70
CA THR A 93 -7.51 2.13 22.82
C THR A 93 -6.31 1.25 22.44
N ARG A 94 -6.06 1.06 21.15
CA ARG A 94 -5.07 0.12 20.58
C ARG A 94 -5.27 -1.32 21.07
N LYS A 95 -6.51 -1.71 21.34
CA LYS A 95 -6.87 -3.05 21.81
C LYS A 95 -7.64 -3.82 20.75
N VAL A 96 -7.39 -5.11 20.70
CA VAL A 96 -8.21 -6.04 19.91
C VAL A 96 -9.61 -6.09 20.52
N VAL A 97 -10.61 -5.71 19.74
CA VAL A 97 -12.02 -5.75 20.17
C VAL A 97 -12.76 -6.97 19.66
N LYS A 98 -12.29 -7.54 18.53
CA LYS A 98 -12.83 -8.78 17.95
C LYS A 98 -11.72 -9.54 17.23
N GLN A 99 -11.89 -10.85 17.23
CA GLN A 99 -11.17 -11.76 16.32
C GLN A 99 -12.19 -12.60 15.56
N VAL A 100 -12.00 -12.73 14.26
CA VAL A 100 -12.88 -13.48 13.38
C VAL A 100 -12.06 -14.61 12.75
N LYS A 101 -12.39 -15.84 13.09
CA LYS A 101 -11.76 -17.01 12.48
C LYS A 101 -12.20 -17.11 11.01
N ILE A 102 -11.23 -17.30 10.12
CA ILE A 102 -11.41 -17.55 8.70
C ILE A 102 -10.59 -18.79 8.29
N GLY A 103 -10.24 -18.96 7.04
CA GLY A 103 -9.38 -20.07 6.62
C GLY A 103 -7.90 -19.81 6.84
N LYS A 104 -7.07 -20.75 6.42
CA LYS A 104 -5.61 -20.74 6.58
C LYS A 104 -4.97 -19.62 5.74
N ASN A 105 -3.78 -19.23 6.12
CA ASN A 105 -2.91 -18.32 5.37
C ASN A 105 -3.63 -17.04 4.88
N PRO A 106 -4.33 -16.28 5.73
CA PRO A 106 -4.89 -15.00 5.30
C PRO A 106 -3.77 -14.02 4.97
N GLU A 107 -3.87 -13.36 3.79
CA GLU A 107 -2.80 -12.54 3.26
C GLU A 107 -3.18 -11.07 3.11
N PHE A 108 -4.16 -10.75 2.32
CA PHE A 108 -4.47 -9.38 1.92
C PHE A 108 -5.71 -8.85 2.63
N VAL A 109 -5.74 -7.55 2.91
CA VAL A 109 -6.91 -6.86 3.48
C VAL A 109 -7.25 -5.63 2.66
N ARG A 110 -8.52 -5.51 2.28
CA ARG A 110 -9.08 -4.25 1.77
C ARG A 110 -10.33 -3.89 2.58
N VAL A 111 -10.40 -2.64 2.96
CA VAL A 111 -11.57 -2.11 3.68
C VAL A 111 -12.43 -1.28 2.73
N LEU A 112 -13.72 -1.63 2.63
CA LEU A 112 -14.73 -0.89 1.87
C LEU A 112 -15.94 -0.65 2.76
N GLY A 113 -16.18 0.61 3.13
CA GLY A 113 -17.18 0.97 4.13
C GLY A 113 -16.93 0.28 5.47
N ASP A 114 -17.94 -0.41 6.00
CA ASP A 114 -17.85 -1.15 7.28
C ASP A 114 -17.41 -2.63 7.10
N LYS A 115 -16.87 -2.99 5.94
CA LYS A 115 -16.49 -4.36 5.63
C LYS A 115 -15.01 -4.49 5.34
N ALA A 116 -14.41 -5.56 5.85
CA ALA A 116 -13.08 -6.00 5.44
C ALA A 116 -13.21 -7.18 4.48
N PHE A 117 -12.47 -7.13 3.39
CA PHE A 117 -12.32 -8.20 2.41
C PHE A 117 -10.94 -8.78 2.59
N VAL A 118 -10.86 -10.06 2.91
CA VAL A 118 -9.61 -10.72 3.30
C VAL A 118 -9.44 -11.97 2.46
N THR A 119 -8.35 -12.03 1.70
CA THR A 119 -7.97 -13.24 0.96
C THR A 119 -7.42 -14.28 1.93
N TYR A 120 -7.73 -15.53 1.69
CA TYR A 120 -7.13 -16.64 2.41
C TYR A 120 -7.10 -17.90 1.55
N GLU A 121 -6.15 -18.76 1.85
CA GLU A 121 -5.88 -19.97 1.09
C GLU A 121 -6.13 -21.18 1.99
N PRO A 122 -7.06 -22.08 1.63
CA PRO A 122 -7.38 -23.23 2.46
C PRO A 122 -6.21 -24.22 2.57
N SER A 123 -5.30 -24.24 1.60
CA SER A 123 -4.34 -25.31 1.37
C SER A 123 -2.87 -24.89 1.30
N SER A 124 -2.56 -23.63 0.96
CA SER A 124 -1.15 -23.28 0.74
C SER A 124 -0.32 -23.34 2.02
N LYS A 125 0.84 -23.95 1.91
CA LYS A 125 1.87 -23.93 2.96
C LYS A 125 2.54 -22.55 3.09
N GLY A 126 2.19 -21.62 2.20
CA GLY A 126 2.54 -20.20 2.11
C GLY A 126 3.83 -19.84 2.85
N GLY A 127 4.93 -19.85 2.15
CA GLY A 127 6.24 -19.44 2.65
C GLY A 127 6.81 -18.27 1.84
N PRO A 128 7.79 -17.55 2.35
CA PRO A 128 8.54 -16.64 1.51
C PRO A 128 9.19 -17.45 0.39
N PRO A 129 9.24 -16.93 -0.84
CA PRO A 129 9.92 -17.61 -1.94
C PRO A 129 11.33 -18.06 -1.50
N PRO A 130 11.81 -19.22 -1.95
CA PRO A 130 13.09 -19.76 -1.54
C PRO A 130 14.24 -18.77 -1.78
N LYS A 131 15.26 -18.85 -0.95
CA LYS A 131 16.47 -18.01 -1.12
C LYS A 131 17.08 -18.24 -2.49
N PRO A 132 17.69 -17.23 -3.15
CA PRO A 132 18.42 -17.43 -4.38
C PRO A 132 19.42 -18.57 -4.24
N GLY A 133 19.34 -19.57 -5.14
CA GLY A 133 20.22 -20.76 -5.11
C GLY A 133 19.72 -21.94 -4.26
N ALA A 134 18.59 -21.83 -3.57
CA ALA A 134 17.97 -23.00 -2.97
C ALA A 134 17.39 -23.89 -4.09
N VAL A 135 17.67 -25.19 -4.00
CA VAL A 135 17.02 -26.18 -4.87
C VAL A 135 15.56 -26.22 -4.46
N VAL A 136 14.69 -25.66 -5.29
CA VAL A 136 13.26 -25.86 -5.17
C VAL A 136 13.00 -27.27 -5.65
N VAL A 137 12.74 -28.19 -4.74
CA VAL A 137 12.08 -29.45 -5.10
C VAL A 137 10.65 -29.04 -5.40
N GLU A 138 10.26 -29.03 -6.64
CA GLU A 138 8.87 -28.96 -7.05
C GLU A 138 8.21 -30.25 -6.53
N GLU A 139 7.73 -30.21 -5.30
CA GLU A 139 6.73 -31.18 -4.90
C GLU A 139 5.49 -30.76 -5.69
N ASP A 140 5.01 -31.64 -6.57
CA ASP A 140 3.69 -31.57 -7.22
C ASP A 140 2.61 -31.64 -6.12
N ASP A 141 2.43 -30.54 -5.41
CA ASP A 141 1.40 -30.42 -4.39
C ASP A 141 0.11 -30.01 -5.11
N ASP A 142 -0.79 -30.98 -5.33
CA ASP A 142 -2.18 -30.73 -5.76
C ASP A 142 -2.91 -29.72 -4.82
N ASP A 143 -2.35 -29.47 -3.66
CA ASP A 143 -2.82 -28.46 -2.71
C ASP A 143 -2.75 -27.03 -3.26
N ASP A 144 -1.84 -26.68 -4.17
CA ASP A 144 -1.73 -25.35 -4.77
C ASP A 144 -2.86 -25.03 -5.75
N LYS A 145 -3.66 -26.05 -6.13
CA LYS A 145 -4.80 -25.91 -7.03
C LYS A 145 -6.14 -25.75 -6.31
N VAL A 146 -6.14 -25.78 -4.96
CA VAL A 146 -7.40 -25.59 -4.22
C VAL A 146 -7.86 -24.14 -4.33
N PRO A 147 -9.12 -23.89 -4.74
CA PRO A 147 -9.63 -22.53 -4.85
C PRO A 147 -9.52 -21.77 -3.54
N ALA A 148 -8.87 -20.62 -3.58
CA ALA A 148 -8.82 -19.69 -2.47
C ALA A 148 -10.16 -19.00 -2.26
N ARG A 149 -10.27 -18.22 -1.19
CA ARG A 149 -11.51 -17.53 -0.83
C ARG A 149 -11.24 -16.12 -0.38
N ILE A 150 -12.23 -15.29 -0.51
CA ILE A 150 -12.29 -13.94 0.05
C ILE A 150 -13.35 -13.93 1.15
N ALA A 151 -12.90 -13.79 2.40
CA ALA A 151 -13.78 -13.59 3.55
C ALA A 151 -14.25 -12.13 3.57
N ILE A 152 -15.57 -11.93 3.69
CA ILE A 152 -16.16 -10.60 3.88
C ILE A 152 -16.59 -10.51 5.34
N VAL A 153 -15.92 -9.66 6.11
CA VAL A 153 -16.10 -9.48 7.55
C VAL A 153 -16.77 -8.14 7.84
N ASP A 154 -17.85 -8.15 8.62
CA ASP A 154 -18.44 -6.94 9.20
C ASP A 154 -17.53 -6.46 10.34
N ILE A 155 -16.90 -5.31 10.17
CA ILE A 155 -15.91 -4.78 11.10
C ILE A 155 -16.56 -4.43 12.44
N LYS A 156 -17.72 -3.77 12.43
CA LYS A 156 -18.42 -3.32 13.65
C LYS A 156 -18.98 -4.50 14.47
N LYS A 157 -19.55 -5.49 13.78
CA LYS A 157 -20.12 -6.67 14.45
C LYS A 157 -19.06 -7.71 14.79
N GLY A 158 -17.91 -7.69 14.11
CA GLY A 158 -16.87 -8.72 14.22
C GLY A 158 -17.38 -10.08 13.78
N LYS A 159 -18.02 -10.16 12.63
CA LYS A 159 -18.63 -11.39 12.11
C LYS A 159 -18.28 -11.61 10.65
N LEU A 160 -17.97 -12.85 10.31
CA LEU A 160 -17.91 -13.32 8.94
C LEU A 160 -19.33 -13.25 8.34
N LEU A 161 -19.50 -12.47 7.27
CA LEU A 161 -20.78 -12.32 6.57
C LEU A 161 -20.96 -13.39 5.51
N LYS A 162 -19.92 -13.58 4.70
CA LYS A 162 -19.87 -14.59 3.64
C LYS A 162 -18.46 -14.77 3.12
N GLU A 163 -18.29 -15.77 2.28
CA GLU A 163 -17.07 -16.05 1.54
C GLU A 163 -17.38 -16.10 0.05
N ILE A 164 -16.43 -15.61 -0.76
CA ILE A 164 -16.48 -15.69 -2.22
C ILE A 164 -15.32 -16.59 -2.65
N THR A 165 -15.63 -17.63 -3.43
CA THR A 165 -14.62 -18.50 -4.02
C THR A 165 -13.92 -17.79 -5.17
N SER A 166 -12.60 -17.86 -5.22
CA SER A 166 -11.76 -17.32 -6.28
C SER A 166 -10.83 -18.40 -6.84
N GLY A 167 -9.87 -18.03 -7.67
CA GLY A 167 -8.80 -18.94 -8.11
C GLY A 167 -7.86 -19.33 -6.96
N PRO A 168 -6.96 -20.29 -7.17
CA PRO A 168 -5.98 -20.67 -6.17
C PRO A 168 -4.94 -19.56 -5.96
N GLU A 169 -4.39 -19.47 -4.75
CA GLU A 169 -3.45 -18.43 -4.30
C GLU A 169 -3.95 -17.00 -4.64
N THR A 170 -5.13 -16.64 -4.13
CA THR A 170 -5.68 -15.29 -4.32
C THR A 170 -4.95 -14.29 -3.43
N GLU A 171 -4.40 -13.25 -4.04
CA GLU A 171 -3.57 -12.25 -3.37
C GLU A 171 -4.21 -10.86 -3.34
N GLY A 172 -4.07 -10.10 -4.41
CA GLY A 172 -4.50 -8.71 -4.47
C GLY A 172 -6.00 -8.55 -4.63
N ILE A 173 -6.56 -7.55 -3.97
CA ILE A 173 -7.96 -7.14 -4.10
C ILE A 173 -8.02 -5.68 -4.54
N GLU A 174 -8.86 -5.40 -5.52
CA GLU A 174 -9.25 -4.05 -5.90
C GLU A 174 -10.75 -3.99 -6.16
N PHE A 175 -11.33 -2.80 -6.07
CA PHE A 175 -12.76 -2.57 -6.32
C PHE A 175 -12.97 -1.76 -7.59
N THR A 176 -14.10 -1.98 -8.26
CA THR A 176 -14.56 -1.03 -9.27
C THR A 176 -14.95 0.29 -8.62
N PRO A 177 -14.86 1.43 -9.32
CA PRO A 177 -15.14 2.76 -8.75
C PRO A 177 -16.53 2.89 -8.13
N ASP A 178 -17.51 2.11 -8.58
CA ASP A 178 -18.87 2.07 -8.02
C ASP A 178 -18.98 1.22 -6.75
N GLY A 179 -17.90 0.53 -6.33
CA GLY A 179 -17.86 -0.34 -5.16
C GLY A 179 -18.73 -1.59 -5.23
N LYS A 180 -19.25 -1.94 -6.41
CA LYS A 180 -20.18 -3.08 -6.55
C LYS A 180 -19.49 -4.38 -6.92
N ARG A 181 -18.31 -4.30 -7.53
CA ARG A 181 -17.55 -5.45 -7.99
C ARG A 181 -16.16 -5.44 -7.38
N MET A 182 -15.61 -6.61 -7.27
CA MET A 182 -14.28 -6.87 -6.73
C MET A 182 -13.47 -7.57 -7.80
N ILE A 183 -12.23 -7.13 -7.98
CA ILE A 183 -11.25 -7.71 -8.88
C ILE A 183 -10.17 -8.31 -8.00
N VAL A 184 -9.79 -9.55 -8.30
CA VAL A 184 -8.77 -10.25 -7.53
C VAL A 184 -7.75 -10.91 -8.44
N THR A 185 -6.52 -10.99 -7.97
CA THR A 185 -5.42 -11.68 -8.64
C THR A 185 -5.25 -13.06 -8.05
N ASN A 186 -5.09 -14.09 -8.90
CA ASN A 186 -4.92 -15.48 -8.51
C ASN A 186 -3.59 -15.97 -9.06
N GLU A 187 -2.63 -16.21 -8.17
CA GLU A 187 -1.25 -16.45 -8.56
C GLU A 187 -1.04 -17.80 -9.21
N ALA A 188 -1.59 -18.87 -8.64
CA ALA A 188 -1.27 -20.23 -9.04
C ALA A 188 -1.88 -20.62 -10.40
N ASP A 189 -2.99 -20.00 -10.81
CA ASP A 189 -3.60 -20.25 -12.14
C ASP A 189 -3.38 -19.11 -13.14
N ASN A 190 -2.59 -18.10 -12.76
CA ASN A 190 -2.26 -16.96 -13.62
C ASN A 190 -3.50 -16.25 -14.16
N THR A 191 -4.46 -15.94 -13.30
CA THR A 191 -5.70 -15.26 -13.69
C THR A 191 -5.98 -14.02 -12.84
N ILE A 192 -6.76 -13.11 -13.44
CA ILE A 192 -7.44 -12.01 -12.75
C ILE A 192 -8.92 -12.26 -12.88
N THR A 193 -9.65 -12.24 -11.78
CA THR A 193 -11.09 -12.51 -11.77
C THR A 193 -11.90 -11.32 -11.27
N LEU A 194 -13.07 -11.10 -11.89
CA LEU A 194 -14.04 -10.07 -11.53
C LEU A 194 -15.26 -10.74 -10.89
N HIS A 195 -15.62 -10.29 -9.71
CA HIS A 195 -16.76 -10.81 -8.97
C HIS A 195 -17.78 -9.73 -8.62
N ASP A 196 -19.06 -10.05 -8.67
CA ASP A 196 -20.11 -9.24 -8.06
C ASP A 196 -20.08 -9.43 -6.54
N ILE A 197 -19.88 -8.35 -5.78
CA ILE A 197 -19.73 -8.42 -4.33
C ILE A 197 -21.01 -8.91 -3.66
N ARG A 198 -22.19 -8.52 -4.17
CA ARG A 198 -23.46 -8.84 -3.55
C ARG A 198 -23.81 -10.33 -3.70
N SER A 199 -23.71 -10.86 -4.90
CA SER A 199 -24.03 -12.27 -5.17
C SER A 199 -22.86 -13.23 -4.93
N GLY A 200 -21.62 -12.74 -5.08
CA GLY A 200 -20.38 -13.54 -5.12
C GLY A 200 -20.13 -14.18 -6.48
N LYS A 201 -20.96 -13.88 -7.49
CA LYS A 201 -20.86 -14.48 -8.82
C LYS A 201 -19.59 -14.04 -9.53
N LEU A 202 -18.84 -14.98 -10.10
CA LEU A 202 -17.78 -14.73 -11.06
C LEU A 202 -18.38 -14.14 -12.34
N LEU A 203 -17.89 -12.98 -12.77
CA LEU A 203 -18.37 -12.26 -13.95
C LEU A 203 -17.40 -12.33 -15.13
N LYS A 204 -16.09 -12.32 -14.87
CA LYS A 204 -15.05 -12.36 -15.91
C LYS A 204 -13.78 -13.02 -15.35
N THR A 205 -13.07 -13.73 -16.21
CA THR A 205 -11.72 -14.24 -15.96
C THR A 205 -10.80 -13.73 -17.06
N VAL A 206 -9.66 -13.19 -16.68
CA VAL A 206 -8.62 -12.69 -17.59
C VAL A 206 -7.35 -13.50 -17.36
N PRO A 207 -6.93 -14.35 -18.29
CA PRO A 207 -5.66 -15.06 -18.18
C PRO A 207 -4.49 -14.11 -18.38
N THR A 208 -3.41 -14.29 -17.61
CA THR A 208 -2.22 -13.43 -17.66
C THR A 208 -1.00 -14.10 -18.28
N SER A 209 -0.98 -15.43 -18.43
CA SER A 209 0.20 -16.21 -18.83
C SER A 209 0.90 -15.71 -20.10
N GLN A 210 0.15 -15.20 -21.07
CA GLN A 210 0.77 -14.62 -22.29
C GLN A 210 1.50 -13.29 -22.03
N TYR A 211 1.25 -12.64 -20.89
CA TYR A 211 1.88 -11.38 -20.49
C TYR A 211 2.91 -11.59 -19.38
N GLY A 212 2.69 -12.59 -18.54
CA GLY A 212 3.55 -12.99 -17.42
C GLY A 212 2.77 -13.74 -16.35
N ASP A 213 3.51 -14.42 -15.49
CA ASP A 213 2.96 -15.30 -14.46
C ASP A 213 2.87 -14.62 -13.09
N ARG A 214 2.03 -15.17 -12.23
CA ARG A 214 1.77 -14.78 -10.84
C ARG A 214 1.31 -13.32 -10.72
N PRO A 215 0.07 -12.99 -11.14
CA PRO A 215 -0.52 -11.68 -10.92
C PRO A 215 -0.72 -11.44 -9.43
N ARG A 216 -0.18 -10.31 -8.89
CA ARG A 216 -0.15 -10.06 -7.46
C ARG A 216 -0.80 -8.74 -7.05
N GLY A 217 -0.08 -7.64 -7.05
CA GLY A 217 -0.63 -6.34 -6.72
C GLY A 217 -1.56 -5.82 -7.81
N ILE A 218 -2.68 -5.22 -7.43
CA ILE A 218 -3.64 -4.61 -8.37
C ILE A 218 -4.13 -3.27 -7.84
N LYS A 219 -4.24 -2.26 -8.73
CA LYS A 219 -4.79 -0.95 -8.41
C LYS A 219 -5.58 -0.36 -9.58
N VAL A 220 -6.68 0.32 -9.24
CA VAL A 220 -7.43 1.14 -10.18
C VAL A 220 -6.80 2.54 -10.27
N SER A 221 -6.77 3.13 -11.48
CA SER A 221 -6.36 4.51 -11.67
C SER A 221 -7.35 5.49 -11.01
N PRO A 222 -6.91 6.68 -10.55
CA PRO A 222 -7.80 7.65 -9.90
C PRO A 222 -9.00 8.08 -10.74
N ASP A 223 -8.89 8.03 -12.07
CA ASP A 223 -10.01 8.32 -13.00
C ASP A 223 -10.91 7.09 -13.26
N GLY A 224 -10.58 5.94 -12.69
CA GLY A 224 -11.35 4.70 -12.82
C GLY A 224 -11.26 3.99 -14.16
N LYS A 225 -10.41 4.45 -15.09
CA LYS A 225 -10.41 3.98 -16.49
C LYS A 225 -9.40 2.87 -16.77
N ARG A 226 -8.47 2.62 -15.85
CA ARG A 226 -7.44 1.60 -16.03
C ARG A 226 -7.18 0.86 -14.73
N TYR A 227 -6.75 -0.38 -14.87
CA TYR A 227 -6.19 -1.18 -13.80
C TYR A 227 -4.73 -1.49 -14.12
N VAL A 228 -3.90 -1.48 -13.10
CA VAL A 228 -2.50 -1.89 -13.19
C VAL A 228 -2.25 -3.06 -12.28
N VAL A 229 -1.51 -4.05 -12.77
CA VAL A 229 -1.24 -5.30 -12.08
C VAL A 229 0.25 -5.62 -12.15
N THR A 230 0.83 -6.10 -11.07
CA THR A 230 2.17 -6.67 -11.08
C THR A 230 2.10 -8.16 -11.40
N LEU A 231 2.94 -8.61 -12.34
CA LEU A 231 3.14 -10.02 -12.65
C LEU A 231 4.47 -10.46 -12.04
N GLU A 232 4.41 -11.12 -10.87
CA GLU A 232 5.57 -11.32 -9.98
C GLU A 232 6.69 -12.10 -10.66
N PHE A 233 6.39 -13.24 -11.27
CA PHE A 233 7.39 -14.06 -11.97
C PHE A 233 7.59 -13.63 -13.43
N GLY A 234 6.61 -12.96 -14.01
CA GLY A 234 6.74 -12.32 -15.30
C GLY A 234 7.65 -11.09 -15.28
N ASN A 235 7.96 -10.52 -14.10
CA ASN A 235 8.69 -9.25 -13.93
C ASN A 235 8.09 -8.12 -14.78
N LYS A 236 6.76 -7.97 -14.74
CA LYS A 236 6.05 -6.99 -15.57
C LYS A 236 5.04 -6.17 -14.78
N LEU A 237 4.83 -4.97 -15.28
CA LEU A 237 3.68 -4.14 -15.06
C LEU A 237 2.68 -4.39 -16.18
N PHE A 238 1.48 -4.87 -15.84
CA PHE A 238 0.42 -5.18 -16.78
C PHE A 238 -0.72 -4.18 -16.64
N VAL A 239 -1.19 -3.63 -17.74
CA VAL A 239 -2.23 -2.59 -17.78
C VAL A 239 -3.46 -3.11 -18.50
N LEU A 240 -4.61 -2.91 -17.87
CA LEU A 240 -5.93 -3.27 -18.36
C LEU A 240 -6.81 -2.00 -18.44
N ASP A 241 -7.80 -2.00 -19.31
CA ASP A 241 -8.83 -0.97 -19.34
C ASP A 241 -9.91 -1.16 -18.23
N ASP A 242 -10.93 -0.33 -18.22
CA ASP A 242 -12.04 -0.38 -17.26
C ASP A 242 -12.96 -1.60 -17.42
N ARG A 243 -12.82 -2.33 -18.54
CA ARG A 243 -13.51 -3.61 -18.80
C ARG A 243 -12.65 -4.80 -18.46
N LEU A 244 -11.43 -4.57 -17.99
CA LEU A 244 -10.38 -5.57 -17.78
C LEU A 244 -9.94 -6.23 -19.10
N ASP A 245 -9.92 -5.48 -20.20
CA ASP A 245 -9.31 -5.93 -21.44
C ASP A 245 -7.83 -5.50 -21.46
N PRO A 246 -6.91 -6.39 -21.89
CA PRO A 246 -5.48 -6.12 -21.91
C PRO A 246 -5.11 -4.94 -22.82
N ILE A 247 -4.35 -3.98 -22.29
CA ILE A 247 -3.78 -2.86 -23.07
C ILE A 247 -2.33 -3.14 -23.40
N LYS A 248 -1.48 -3.36 -22.39
CA LYS A 248 -0.03 -3.51 -22.54
C LYS A 248 0.61 -4.12 -21.31
N ALA A 249 1.73 -4.81 -21.50
CA ALA A 249 2.64 -5.18 -20.42
C ALA A 249 4.03 -4.59 -20.71
N VAL A 250 4.71 -4.09 -19.68
CA VAL A 250 6.06 -3.51 -19.76
C VAL A 250 6.96 -4.12 -18.69
N GLU A 251 8.26 -4.16 -18.97
CA GLU A 251 9.25 -4.76 -18.08
C GLU A 251 9.42 -3.95 -16.80
N THR A 252 9.55 -4.65 -15.68
CA THR A 252 9.92 -4.10 -14.37
C THR A 252 11.25 -4.71 -13.88
N GLY A 253 11.68 -4.33 -12.70
CA GLY A 253 12.68 -5.08 -11.95
C GLY A 253 12.13 -6.41 -11.44
N LYS A 254 13.01 -7.24 -10.89
CA LYS A 254 12.68 -8.60 -10.42
C LYS A 254 11.63 -8.60 -9.32
N THR A 255 10.65 -9.45 -9.48
CA THR A 255 9.61 -9.76 -8.48
C THR A 255 8.84 -8.49 -8.07
N PRO A 256 8.12 -7.84 -9.00
CA PRO A 256 7.25 -6.71 -8.67
C PRO A 256 6.10 -7.17 -7.76
N TYR A 257 5.80 -6.39 -6.74
CA TYR A 257 4.86 -6.74 -5.68
C TYR A 257 3.78 -5.68 -5.50
N GLY A 258 3.94 -4.77 -4.55
CA GLY A 258 3.03 -3.66 -4.34
C GLY A 258 3.04 -2.66 -5.49
N ILE A 259 1.88 -2.16 -5.86
CA ILE A 259 1.68 -1.20 -6.95
C ILE A 259 0.68 -0.13 -6.53
N ALA A 260 0.88 1.12 -6.94
CA ALA A 260 -0.09 2.19 -6.75
C ALA A 260 0.11 3.30 -7.78
N PHE A 261 -0.96 4.06 -8.04
CA PHE A 261 -0.87 5.37 -8.69
C PHE A 261 -0.57 6.47 -7.66
N ASP A 262 0.03 7.56 -8.11
CA ASP A 262 -0.07 8.82 -7.38
C ASP A 262 -1.50 9.40 -7.50
N ARG A 263 -1.85 10.35 -6.62
CA ARG A 263 -3.20 10.95 -6.59
C ARG A 263 -3.60 11.59 -7.93
N PRO A 264 -2.72 12.29 -8.67
CA PRO A 264 -3.07 12.79 -10.00
C PRO A 264 -3.23 11.71 -11.07
N GLY A 265 -2.85 10.46 -10.81
CA GLY A 265 -2.86 9.37 -11.79
C GLY A 265 -1.84 9.52 -12.91
N LYS A 266 -0.78 10.30 -12.68
CA LYS A 266 0.26 10.58 -13.67
C LYS A 266 1.43 9.60 -13.61
N ARG A 267 1.66 8.99 -12.44
CA ARG A 267 2.77 8.07 -12.22
C ARG A 267 2.26 6.77 -11.59
N ILE A 268 2.90 5.67 -11.95
CA ILE A 268 2.70 4.36 -11.38
C ILE A 268 3.97 3.99 -10.62
N PHE A 269 3.80 3.55 -9.38
CA PHE A 269 4.88 3.11 -8.50
C PHE A 269 4.81 1.60 -8.31
N VAL A 270 5.96 0.92 -8.44
CA VAL A 270 6.06 -0.54 -8.34
C VAL A 270 7.21 -0.91 -7.41
N ALA A 271 6.91 -1.64 -6.35
CA ALA A 271 7.93 -2.22 -5.47
C ALA A 271 8.51 -3.49 -6.13
N ALA A 272 9.67 -3.38 -6.76
CA ALA A 272 10.38 -4.51 -7.35
C ALA A 272 11.22 -5.21 -6.27
N SER A 273 10.58 -6.12 -5.53
CA SER A 273 11.02 -6.59 -4.22
C SER A 273 12.34 -7.38 -4.21
N ARG A 274 12.69 -8.07 -5.29
CA ARG A 274 14.00 -8.76 -5.45
C ARG A 274 15.01 -7.95 -6.26
N ALA A 275 14.57 -6.89 -6.94
CA ALA A 275 15.48 -5.91 -7.50
C ALA A 275 15.95 -4.90 -6.46
N ASN A 276 15.34 -4.88 -5.27
CA ASN A 276 15.60 -3.92 -4.19
C ASN A 276 15.45 -2.47 -4.66
N THR A 277 14.38 -2.20 -5.40
CA THR A 277 14.06 -0.86 -5.92
C THR A 277 12.57 -0.57 -5.84
N LEU A 278 12.23 0.71 -5.67
CA LEU A 278 10.92 1.24 -6.01
C LEU A 278 11.02 1.88 -7.39
N GLN A 279 10.27 1.38 -8.36
CA GLN A 279 10.28 1.87 -9.73
C GLN A 279 9.11 2.80 -10.00
N VAL A 280 9.36 3.83 -10.79
CA VAL A 280 8.36 4.84 -11.15
C VAL A 280 8.20 4.85 -12.66
N PHE A 281 6.97 4.76 -13.12
CA PHE A 281 6.60 4.79 -14.54
C PHE A 281 5.67 5.97 -14.82
N ASP A 282 5.79 6.55 -15.99
CA ASP A 282 4.78 7.46 -16.52
C ASP A 282 3.49 6.68 -16.82
N ALA A 283 2.38 7.13 -16.29
CA ALA A 283 1.12 6.37 -16.41
C ALA A 283 0.52 6.40 -17.82
N ALA A 284 0.91 7.34 -18.69
CA ALA A 284 0.41 7.44 -20.06
C ALA A 284 1.27 6.65 -21.04
N SER A 285 2.58 6.86 -21.04
CA SER A 285 3.52 6.19 -21.95
C SER A 285 3.94 4.80 -21.48
N LEU A 286 3.86 4.54 -20.17
CA LEU A 286 4.41 3.37 -19.47
C LEU A 286 5.93 3.26 -19.53
N GLU A 287 6.61 4.36 -19.83
CA GLU A 287 8.06 4.45 -19.76
C GLU A 287 8.54 4.58 -18.32
N LYS A 288 9.64 3.90 -17.98
CA LYS A 288 10.23 3.99 -16.65
C LYS A 288 10.93 5.34 -16.48
N ILE A 289 10.43 6.15 -15.53
CA ILE A 289 10.97 7.47 -15.20
C ILE A 289 12.19 7.35 -14.27
N LYS A 290 12.07 6.51 -13.24
CA LYS A 290 13.07 6.41 -12.17
C LYS A 290 13.11 5.02 -11.58
N GLU A 291 14.28 4.67 -11.08
CA GLU A 291 14.52 3.51 -10.23
C GLU A 291 15.19 3.98 -8.96
N ILE A 292 14.52 3.79 -7.82
CA ILE A 292 14.95 4.30 -6.52
C ILE A 292 15.48 3.12 -5.72
N PRO A 293 16.77 3.09 -5.34
CA PRO A 293 17.32 2.04 -4.49
C PRO A 293 16.57 1.94 -3.16
N SER A 294 16.19 0.72 -2.79
CA SER A 294 15.44 0.44 -1.56
C SER A 294 16.20 -0.51 -0.62
N GLY A 295 15.49 -1.10 0.33
CA GLY A 295 15.97 -2.18 1.17
C GLY A 295 15.69 -3.57 0.56
N GLU A 296 15.96 -4.61 1.33
CA GLU A 296 15.74 -5.99 0.89
C GLU A 296 14.28 -6.40 1.09
N ARG A 297 13.69 -7.00 0.05
CA ARG A 297 12.32 -7.50 0.06
C ARG A 297 11.31 -6.46 0.53
N CYS A 298 11.27 -5.33 -0.17
CA CYS A 298 10.24 -4.34 0.01
C CYS A 298 8.95 -4.81 -0.67
N TRP A 299 7.86 -4.93 0.10
CA TRP A 299 6.60 -5.48 -0.42
C TRP A 299 5.56 -4.41 -0.71
N HIS A 300 5.24 -3.60 0.30
CA HIS A 300 4.16 -2.61 0.21
C HIS A 300 4.62 -1.22 0.58
N PHE A 301 3.88 -0.24 0.09
CA PHE A 301 4.13 1.16 0.37
C PHE A 301 2.82 1.95 0.39
N THR A 302 2.89 3.13 0.97
CA THR A 302 1.82 4.12 0.97
C THR A 302 2.40 5.52 0.81
N PHE A 303 1.62 6.43 0.22
CA PHE A 303 1.94 7.84 0.31
C PHE A 303 1.55 8.38 1.69
N THR A 304 2.10 9.53 2.07
CA THR A 304 1.54 10.33 3.17
C THR A 304 0.26 11.04 2.72
N PRO A 305 -0.65 11.41 3.64
CA PRO A 305 -1.92 12.06 3.28
C PRO A 305 -1.79 13.36 2.47
N ASP A 306 -0.64 14.05 2.56
CA ASP A 306 -0.30 15.23 1.78
C ASP A 306 0.42 14.93 0.45
N ASP A 307 0.57 13.65 0.10
CA ASP A 307 1.22 13.12 -1.10
C ASP A 307 2.71 13.49 -1.26
N LYS A 308 3.37 14.04 -0.21
CA LYS A 308 4.76 14.50 -0.32
C LYS A 308 5.80 13.40 -0.12
N GLN A 309 5.45 12.35 0.58
CA GLN A 309 6.37 11.26 0.89
C GLN A 309 5.76 9.90 0.57
N ILE A 310 6.62 8.93 0.34
CA ILE A 310 6.27 7.53 0.20
C ILE A 310 6.96 6.78 1.34
N LEU A 311 6.20 5.93 2.03
CA LEU A 311 6.67 5.06 3.09
C LEU A 311 6.67 3.63 2.56
N LEU A 312 7.85 3.04 2.40
CA LEU A 312 8.06 1.73 1.79
C LEU A 312 8.54 0.73 2.86
N THR A 313 7.79 -0.35 3.08
CA THR A 313 8.15 -1.41 4.04
C THR A 313 9.09 -2.42 3.41
N CYS A 314 10.25 -2.66 4.03
CA CYS A 314 11.28 -3.56 3.55
C CYS A 314 11.56 -4.65 4.60
N GLY A 315 10.90 -5.80 4.44
CA GLY A 315 10.82 -6.82 5.49
C GLY A 315 12.15 -7.47 5.85
N ARG A 316 13.02 -7.77 4.87
CA ARG A 316 14.29 -8.46 5.18
C ARG A 316 15.38 -7.52 5.68
N SER A 317 15.27 -6.23 5.42
CA SER A 317 16.15 -5.22 6.03
C SER A 317 15.57 -4.59 7.31
N ASP A 318 14.39 -5.04 7.77
CA ASP A 318 13.76 -4.57 8.99
C ASP A 318 13.66 -3.04 9.06
N GLU A 319 13.18 -2.41 8.00
CA GLU A 319 13.10 -0.95 7.91
C GLU A 319 11.88 -0.45 7.15
N VAL A 320 11.55 0.81 7.40
CA VAL A 320 10.68 1.62 6.56
C VAL A 320 11.52 2.70 5.90
N ILE A 321 11.46 2.79 4.58
CA ILE A 321 12.18 3.79 3.81
C ILE A 321 11.23 4.94 3.49
N VAL A 322 11.67 6.16 3.78
CA VAL A 322 10.96 7.40 3.44
C VAL A 322 11.57 7.97 2.16
N ILE A 323 10.72 8.22 1.18
CA ILE A 323 11.11 8.71 -0.13
C ILE A 323 10.36 10.02 -0.38
N ASP A 324 11.06 11.06 -0.83
CA ASP A 324 10.44 12.29 -1.35
C ASP A 324 9.69 11.94 -2.64
N ALA A 325 8.38 12.15 -2.67
CA ALA A 325 7.53 11.73 -3.78
C ALA A 325 7.67 12.61 -5.04
N GLU A 326 8.21 13.82 -4.91
CA GLU A 326 8.50 14.72 -6.04
C GLU A 326 9.89 14.49 -6.61
N LYS A 327 10.92 14.52 -5.74
CA LYS A 327 12.32 14.34 -6.13
C LYS A 327 12.68 12.90 -6.48
N LEU A 328 11.89 11.93 -5.99
CA LEU A 328 12.11 10.50 -6.15
C LEU A 328 13.46 10.07 -5.56
N GLU A 329 13.73 10.50 -4.33
CA GLU A 329 14.96 10.25 -3.59
C GLU A 329 14.66 9.79 -2.17
N VAL A 330 15.47 8.87 -1.66
CA VAL A 330 15.40 8.42 -0.26
C VAL A 330 15.84 9.56 0.65
N THR A 331 14.99 9.93 1.60
CA THR A 331 15.26 11.00 2.57
C THR A 331 15.56 10.48 3.97
N LYS A 332 14.98 9.31 4.35
CA LYS A 332 15.18 8.72 5.68
C LYS A 332 15.05 7.21 5.62
N ARG A 333 15.77 6.51 6.50
CA ARG A 333 15.58 5.08 6.77
C ARG A 333 15.25 4.93 8.25
N ILE A 334 14.17 4.23 8.53
CA ILE A 334 13.62 4.06 9.88
C ILE A 334 13.73 2.58 10.22
N ALA A 335 14.55 2.22 11.18
CA ALA A 335 14.64 0.85 11.67
C ALA A 335 13.27 0.41 12.24
N ASN A 336 12.74 -0.69 11.75
CA ASN A 336 11.46 -1.25 12.17
C ASN A 336 11.57 -2.79 12.21
N LYS A 337 11.99 -3.32 13.34
CA LYS A 337 12.19 -4.75 13.53
C LYS A 337 10.88 -5.53 13.48
N GLY A 338 10.96 -6.76 13.03
CA GLY A 338 9.82 -7.68 13.01
C GLY A 338 9.27 -7.96 11.62
N MET A 339 10.08 -7.76 10.58
CA MET A 339 9.73 -8.07 9.20
C MET A 339 8.50 -7.27 8.72
N PRO A 340 8.61 -5.92 8.57
CA PRO A 340 7.51 -5.09 8.10
C PRO A 340 7.02 -5.53 6.72
N TRP A 341 5.71 -5.78 6.62
CA TRP A 341 5.08 -6.25 5.40
C TRP A 341 4.16 -5.21 4.77
N GLY A 342 3.12 -4.80 5.49
CA GLY A 342 2.11 -3.87 5.02
C GLY A 342 2.17 -2.54 5.74
N ILE A 343 1.66 -1.50 5.10
CA ILE A 343 1.58 -0.15 5.67
C ILE A 343 0.36 0.59 5.13
N VAL A 344 -0.37 1.24 6.03
CA VAL A 344 -1.50 2.12 5.73
C VAL A 344 -1.43 3.36 6.61
N THR A 345 -2.06 4.46 6.17
CA THR A 345 -2.08 5.71 6.94
C THR A 345 -3.49 6.08 7.39
N TYR A 346 -3.56 6.86 8.45
CA TYR A 346 -4.74 7.64 8.80
C TYR A 346 -4.34 9.10 9.08
N PRO A 347 -4.94 10.09 8.39
CA PRO A 347 -5.92 9.94 7.30
C PRO A 347 -5.45 9.03 6.15
N LYS A 348 -6.41 8.45 5.43
CA LYS A 348 -6.10 7.51 4.32
C LYS A 348 -5.36 8.21 3.18
N ALA A 349 -4.43 7.50 2.58
CA ALA A 349 -3.67 7.95 1.43
C ALA A 349 -3.66 6.90 0.31
N PHE A 350 -3.21 7.27 -0.86
CA PHE A 350 -2.94 6.33 -1.93
C PHE A 350 -1.78 5.41 -1.54
N GLY A 351 -1.91 4.14 -1.85
CA GLY A 351 -0.89 3.14 -1.54
C GLY A 351 -1.20 1.79 -2.15
N SER A 352 -0.31 0.86 -1.99
CA SER A 352 -0.46 -0.48 -2.55
C SER A 352 -1.52 -1.32 -1.83
N LEU A 353 -1.85 -1.02 -0.57
CA LEU A 353 -2.86 -1.72 0.22
C LEU A 353 -4.17 -0.93 0.35
N ASP A 354 -4.13 0.38 0.26
CA ASP A 354 -5.30 1.22 0.50
C ASP A 354 -5.36 2.41 -0.47
N GLN A 355 -6.49 3.10 -0.46
CA GLN A 355 -6.69 4.38 -1.11
C GLN A 355 -7.86 5.11 -0.45
N PRO A 356 -7.92 6.46 -0.55
CA PRO A 356 -8.98 7.28 0.03
C PRO A 356 -10.38 6.90 -0.42
#